data_1b696ce7b902c9d875c6805ec55e63ce
#
_entry.id   1b696ce7b902c9d875c6805ec55e63ce
#
_cell.length_a   1.000
_cell.length_b   1.000
_cell.length_c   1.000
_cell.angle_alpha   90.00
_cell.angle_beta   90.00
_cell.angle_gamma   90.00
#
_symmetry.space_group_name_H-M   'P 1'
#
loop_
_entity.id
_entity.type
_entity.pdbx_description
1 polymer ?
#
loop_
_entity_poly.entity_id
_entity_poly.type
_entity_poly.pdbx_seq_one_letter_code
_entity_poly.pdbx_strand_id
1 'polypeptide(L)'
;MISIKNPDQIAKMRTAGALLYEVLQKLREAGIPTDQLIRKNHAIPSFLHYNGYPATLCTSIDDQIVHGIPSEGQVLKEGSILSIDCGLVLDGWQADSAFTMGIGEISAEAEALIEVT
;
A
#
# COMPACT_ATOMS: atom_id res chain seq x y z
N MET A 1 6.77 22.97 -9.90
CA MET A 1 7.28 23.82 -8.78
C MET A 1 7.43 22.95 -7.55
N ILE A 2 8.60 22.94 -6.90
CA ILE A 2 8.83 22.18 -5.66
C ILE A 2 8.17 22.95 -4.51
N SER A 3 7.29 22.29 -3.74
CA SER A 3 6.62 22.88 -2.58
C SER A 3 7.34 22.48 -1.30
N ILE A 4 7.95 23.47 -0.64
CA ILE A 4 8.61 23.27 0.67
C ILE A 4 7.55 23.39 1.76
N LYS A 5 7.51 22.39 2.66
CA LYS A 5 6.55 22.33 3.76
C LYS A 5 7.09 22.99 5.02
N ASN A 6 6.25 23.75 5.70
CA ASN A 6 6.54 24.28 7.03
C ASN A 6 6.35 23.20 8.13
N PRO A 7 6.80 23.44 9.39
CA PRO A 7 6.69 22.45 10.48
C PRO A 7 5.29 21.92 10.73
N ASP A 8 4.24 22.76 10.67
CA ASP A 8 2.85 22.36 10.91
C ASP A 8 2.35 21.43 9.78
N GLN A 9 2.73 21.73 8.53
CA GLN A 9 2.43 20.89 7.38
C GLN A 9 3.13 19.54 7.46
N ILE A 10 4.39 19.52 7.90
CA ILE A 10 5.15 18.28 8.13
C ILE A 10 4.49 17.45 9.23
N ALA A 11 4.01 18.06 10.31
CA ALA A 11 3.29 17.35 11.37
C ALA A 11 2.01 16.67 10.85
N LYS A 12 1.24 17.34 9.99
CA LYS A 12 0.04 16.77 9.36
C LYS A 12 0.37 15.63 8.40
N MET A 13 1.40 15.76 7.58
CA MET A 13 1.89 14.67 6.72
C MET A 13 2.34 13.46 7.56
N ARG A 14 3.01 13.70 8.68
CA ARG A 14 3.43 12.63 9.61
C ARG A 14 2.24 11.89 10.19
N THR A 15 1.15 12.60 10.55
CA THR A 15 -0.08 11.96 11.04
C THR A 15 -0.72 11.08 9.98
N ALA A 16 -0.82 11.54 8.73
CA ALA A 16 -1.32 10.74 7.62
C ALA A 16 -0.44 9.50 7.36
N GLY A 17 0.89 9.67 7.39
CA GLY A 17 1.85 8.57 7.23
C GLY A 17 1.77 7.54 8.36
N ALA A 18 1.58 7.97 9.61
CA ALA A 18 1.39 7.07 10.75
C ALA A 18 0.12 6.21 10.59
N LEU A 19 -0.98 6.83 10.16
CA LEU A 19 -2.21 6.08 9.87
C LEU A 19 -1.98 5.07 8.74
N LEU A 20 -1.32 5.47 7.66
CA LEU A 20 -1.02 4.55 6.55
C LEU A 20 -0.16 3.37 7.02
N TYR A 21 0.85 3.62 7.83
CA TYR A 21 1.67 2.56 8.42
C TYR A 21 0.81 1.55 9.20
N GLU A 22 -0.09 2.01 10.08
CA GLU A 22 -1.00 1.13 10.81
C GLU A 22 -1.92 0.31 9.89
N VAL A 23 -2.42 0.92 8.82
CA VAL A 23 -3.24 0.25 7.80
C VAL A 23 -2.46 -0.87 7.14
N LEU A 24 -1.22 -0.60 6.70
CA LEU A 24 -0.34 -1.58 6.04
C LEU A 24 0.05 -2.73 6.99
N GLN A 25 0.35 -2.44 8.26
CA GLN A 25 0.63 -3.50 9.26
C GLN A 25 -0.56 -4.44 9.43
N LYS A 26 -1.77 -3.91 9.61
CA LYS A 26 -2.98 -4.71 9.75
C LYS A 26 -3.31 -5.52 8.51
N LEU A 27 -3.07 -4.96 7.33
CA LEU A 27 -3.21 -5.67 6.07
C LEU A 27 -2.24 -6.85 5.99
N ARG A 28 -0.97 -6.63 6.32
CA ARG A 28 0.09 -7.65 6.31
C ARG A 28 -0.19 -8.79 7.30
N GLU A 29 -0.69 -8.48 8.49
CA GLU A 29 -0.92 -9.45 9.56
C GLU A 29 -2.20 -10.28 9.37
N ALA A 30 -3.26 -9.68 8.86
CA ALA A 30 -4.61 -10.26 8.92
C ALA A 30 -5.44 -10.16 7.64
N GLY A 31 -4.90 -9.60 6.55
CA GLY A 31 -5.62 -9.47 5.27
C GLY A 31 -6.93 -8.68 5.37
N ILE A 32 -6.99 -7.67 6.25
CA ILE A 32 -8.21 -6.92 6.54
C ILE A 32 -8.67 -6.10 5.32
N PRO A 33 -9.98 -5.92 5.09
CA PRO A 33 -10.51 -5.05 4.05
C PRO A 33 -10.01 -3.60 4.20
N THR A 34 -9.01 -3.23 3.42
CA THR A 34 -8.25 -1.98 3.56
C THR A 34 -9.11 -0.74 3.36
N ASP A 35 -10.05 -0.76 2.41
CA ASP A 35 -11.00 0.35 2.18
C ASP A 35 -11.79 0.69 3.45
N GLN A 36 -12.37 -0.33 4.10
CA GLN A 36 -13.13 -0.15 5.33
C GLN A 36 -12.27 0.39 6.46
N LEU A 37 -11.03 -0.09 6.58
CA LEU A 37 -10.10 0.35 7.62
C LEU A 37 -9.70 1.81 7.44
N ILE A 38 -9.39 2.24 6.21
CA ILE A 38 -9.08 3.63 5.88
C ILE A 38 -10.26 4.54 6.22
N ARG A 39 -11.48 4.20 5.78
CA ARG A 39 -12.69 5.00 6.01
C ARG A 39 -13.10 5.06 7.48
N LYS A 40 -12.92 3.97 8.23
CA LYS A 40 -13.17 3.93 9.68
C LYS A 40 -12.30 4.93 10.45
N ASN A 41 -11.13 5.24 9.93
CA ASN A 41 -10.21 6.25 10.47
C ASN A 41 -10.40 7.65 9.85
N HIS A 42 -11.57 7.92 9.24
CA HIS A 42 -11.92 9.20 8.62
C HIS A 42 -10.99 9.64 7.48
N ALA A 43 -10.25 8.70 6.90
CA ALA A 43 -9.40 8.94 5.73
C ALA A 43 -10.09 8.48 4.43
N ILE A 44 -9.53 8.88 3.29
CA ILE A 44 -10.03 8.57 1.95
C ILE A 44 -8.97 7.73 1.23
N PRO A 45 -9.32 6.57 0.63
CA PRO A 45 -8.41 5.84 -0.24
C PRO A 45 -7.99 6.70 -1.44
N SER A 46 -6.69 6.84 -1.69
CA SER A 46 -6.19 7.75 -2.72
C SER A 46 -6.32 7.19 -4.13
N PHE A 47 -6.17 5.87 -4.28
CA PHE A 47 -6.11 5.25 -5.62
C PHE A 47 -7.50 4.99 -6.20
N LEU A 48 -8.47 4.66 -5.35
CA LEU A 48 -9.83 4.34 -5.79
C LEU A 48 -10.44 5.51 -6.56
N HIS A 49 -10.79 5.25 -7.82
CA HIS A 49 -11.32 6.21 -8.80
C HIS A 49 -10.34 7.28 -9.31
N TYR A 50 -9.08 7.27 -8.87
CA TYR A 50 -8.06 8.14 -9.44
C TYR A 50 -7.77 7.74 -10.89
N ASN A 51 -8.02 8.63 -11.83
CA ASN A 51 -7.91 8.36 -13.27
C ASN A 51 -8.61 7.06 -13.72
N GLY A 52 -9.73 6.69 -13.08
CA GLY A 52 -10.47 5.48 -13.38
C GLY A 52 -9.93 4.19 -12.74
N TYR A 53 -8.94 4.28 -11.84
CA TYR A 53 -8.41 3.09 -11.15
C TYR A 53 -9.50 2.45 -10.25
N PRO A 54 -9.75 1.12 -10.35
CA PRO A 54 -10.95 0.51 -9.78
C PRO A 54 -10.81 0.04 -8.33
N ALA A 55 -9.62 0.15 -7.70
CA ALA A 55 -9.34 -0.47 -6.42
C ALA A 55 -8.68 0.48 -5.41
N THR A 56 -8.73 0.12 -4.13
CA THR A 56 -8.08 0.84 -3.03
C THR A 56 -6.58 0.57 -2.95
N LEU A 57 -6.16 -0.61 -3.37
CA LEU A 57 -4.78 -1.08 -3.37
C LEU A 57 -4.30 -1.35 -4.79
N CYS A 58 -2.99 -1.21 -5.02
CA CYS A 58 -2.33 -1.91 -6.09
C CYS A 58 -1.73 -3.21 -5.54
N THR A 59 -1.92 -4.32 -6.25
CA THR A 59 -1.39 -5.64 -5.90
C THR A 59 -0.64 -6.21 -7.08
N SER A 60 0.68 -6.13 -7.05
CA SER A 60 1.54 -6.55 -8.15
C SER A 60 2.24 -7.87 -7.80
N ILE A 61 2.03 -8.91 -8.61
CA ILE A 61 2.50 -10.27 -8.36
C ILE A 61 3.68 -10.56 -9.29
N ASP A 62 4.73 -11.12 -8.73
CA ASP A 62 5.94 -11.60 -9.41
C ASP A 62 6.57 -10.54 -10.33
N ASP A 63 6.40 -10.64 -11.65
CA ASP A 63 6.97 -9.76 -12.67
C ASP A 63 6.15 -8.50 -12.96
N GLN A 64 5.01 -8.31 -12.28
CA GLN A 64 4.26 -7.07 -12.35
C GLN A 64 5.01 -5.97 -11.59
N ILE A 65 5.49 -4.95 -12.32
CA ILE A 65 6.35 -3.91 -11.74
C ILE A 65 5.59 -3.04 -10.74
N VAL A 66 4.43 -2.47 -11.15
CA VAL A 66 3.56 -1.61 -10.34
C VAL A 66 2.12 -1.62 -10.87
N HIS A 67 1.19 -1.04 -10.11
CA HIS A 67 -0.20 -0.77 -10.48
C HIS A 67 -1.02 -2.02 -10.84
N GLY A 68 -0.64 -3.19 -10.32
CA GLY A 68 -1.45 -4.40 -10.47
C GLY A 68 -2.85 -4.18 -9.91
N ILE A 69 -3.88 -4.53 -10.69
CA ILE A 69 -5.29 -4.39 -10.28
C ILE A 69 -5.70 -5.66 -9.57
N PRO A 70 -6.15 -5.58 -8.30
CA PRO A 70 -6.64 -6.76 -7.59
C PRO A 70 -7.80 -7.42 -8.35
N SER A 71 -7.77 -8.74 -8.46
CA SER A 71 -8.79 -9.52 -9.18
C SER A 71 -9.05 -10.85 -8.47
N GLU A 72 -10.31 -11.26 -8.37
CA GLU A 72 -10.69 -12.55 -7.81
C GLU A 72 -10.10 -13.74 -8.58
N GLY A 73 -9.75 -13.54 -9.85
CA GLY A 73 -9.10 -14.57 -10.69
C GLY A 73 -7.60 -14.71 -10.43
N GLN A 74 -6.98 -13.78 -9.70
CA GLN A 74 -5.56 -13.85 -9.36
C GLN A 74 -5.36 -14.53 -8.01
N VAL A 75 -5.13 -15.84 -8.05
CA VAL A 75 -4.83 -16.64 -6.87
C VAL A 75 -3.33 -16.59 -6.58
N LEU A 76 -2.97 -16.13 -5.39
CA LEU A 76 -1.59 -16.14 -4.92
C LEU A 76 -1.09 -17.58 -4.79
N LYS A 77 0.12 -17.84 -5.26
CA LYS A 77 0.76 -19.17 -5.22
C LYS A 77 1.92 -19.15 -4.25
N GLU A 78 2.18 -20.27 -3.61
CA GLU A 78 3.41 -20.47 -2.85
C GLU A 78 4.64 -20.23 -3.74
N GLY A 79 5.61 -19.52 -3.23
CA GLY A 79 6.82 -19.10 -3.96
C GLY A 79 6.70 -17.77 -4.69
N SER A 80 5.50 -17.21 -4.84
CA SER A 80 5.31 -15.88 -5.43
C SER A 80 5.71 -14.76 -4.46
N ILE A 81 6.07 -13.61 -5.00
CA ILE A 81 6.20 -12.35 -4.26
C ILE A 81 5.01 -11.45 -4.59
N LEU A 82 4.52 -10.73 -3.59
CA LEU A 82 3.40 -9.80 -3.71
C LEU A 82 3.84 -8.43 -3.24
N SER A 83 3.82 -7.44 -4.14
CA SER A 83 3.98 -6.03 -3.80
C SER A 83 2.62 -5.39 -3.61
N ILE A 84 2.42 -4.77 -2.46
CA ILE A 84 1.20 -4.06 -2.09
C ILE A 84 1.52 -2.59 -1.94
N ASP A 85 0.78 -1.77 -2.66
CA ASP A 85 0.91 -0.32 -2.61
C ASP A 85 -0.43 0.29 -2.19
N CYS A 86 -0.38 1.24 -1.26
CA CYS A 86 -1.54 1.87 -0.66
C CYS A 86 -1.31 3.35 -0.44
N GLY A 87 -2.29 4.15 -0.83
CA GLY A 87 -2.32 5.56 -0.54
C GLY A 87 -3.61 5.97 0.18
N LEU A 88 -3.51 6.97 1.05
CA LEU A 88 -4.66 7.59 1.70
C LEU A 88 -4.50 9.10 1.84
N VAL A 89 -5.64 9.77 1.97
CA VAL A 89 -5.71 11.19 2.32
C VAL A 89 -6.38 11.34 3.68
N LEU A 90 -5.69 11.95 4.62
CA LEU A 90 -6.21 12.32 5.94
C LEU A 90 -6.18 13.84 6.10
N ASP A 91 -7.34 14.45 6.32
CA ASP A 91 -7.48 15.91 6.48
C ASP A 91 -6.84 16.73 5.34
N GLY A 92 -6.92 16.21 4.10
CA GLY A 92 -6.33 16.82 2.91
C GLY A 92 -4.83 16.56 2.73
N TRP A 93 -4.20 15.71 3.56
CA TRP A 93 -2.79 15.36 3.47
C TRP A 93 -2.61 13.94 2.97
N GLN A 94 -1.88 13.81 1.86
CA GLN A 94 -1.57 12.55 1.20
C GLN A 94 -0.47 11.80 1.95
N ALA A 95 -0.67 10.49 2.09
CA ALA A 95 0.36 9.53 2.42
C ALA A 95 0.31 8.38 1.41
N ASP A 96 1.47 7.85 1.06
CA ASP A 96 1.65 6.80 0.07
C ASP A 96 2.82 5.93 0.48
N SER A 97 2.66 4.61 0.44
CA SER A 97 3.71 3.65 0.81
C SER A 97 3.39 2.26 0.31
N ALA A 98 4.45 1.51 0.01
CA ALA A 98 4.37 0.13 -0.45
C ALA A 98 5.23 -0.80 0.41
N PHE A 99 4.95 -2.09 0.32
CA PHE A 99 5.83 -3.15 0.79
C PHE A 99 5.70 -4.38 -0.09
N THR A 100 6.73 -5.24 -0.08
CA THR A 100 6.69 -6.54 -0.75
C THR A 100 6.79 -7.66 0.28
N MET A 101 6.09 -8.75 0.06
CA MET A 101 6.11 -9.93 0.90
C MET A 101 6.15 -11.21 0.07
N GLY A 102 6.75 -12.27 0.61
CA GLY A 102 6.66 -13.60 0.05
C GLY A 102 5.35 -14.29 0.40
N ILE A 103 4.88 -15.15 -0.49
CA ILE A 103 3.73 -16.03 -0.28
C ILE A 103 4.26 -17.44 -0.03
N GLY A 104 4.15 -17.88 1.22
CA GLY A 104 4.76 -19.15 1.65
C GLY A 104 6.29 -19.09 1.60
N GLU A 105 6.93 -20.18 1.21
CA GLU A 105 8.38 -20.26 1.07
C GLU A 105 8.82 -19.73 -0.30
N ILE A 106 9.63 -18.67 -0.30
CA ILE A 106 10.16 -18.02 -1.52
C ILE A 106 11.63 -18.37 -1.74
N SER A 107 12.16 -18.09 -2.93
CA SER A 107 13.57 -18.32 -3.22
C SER A 107 14.49 -17.41 -2.42
N ALA A 108 15.71 -17.87 -2.12
CA ALA A 108 16.72 -17.06 -1.43
C ALA A 108 17.06 -15.77 -2.19
N GLU A 109 16.99 -15.79 -3.53
CA GLU A 109 17.19 -14.61 -4.36
C GLU A 109 16.07 -13.58 -4.16
N ALA A 110 14.80 -14.03 -4.12
CA ALA A 110 13.66 -13.17 -3.87
C ALA A 110 13.69 -12.59 -2.43
N GLU A 111 14.06 -13.42 -1.44
CA GLU A 111 14.21 -12.98 -0.05
C GLU A 111 15.27 -11.89 0.08
N ALA A 112 16.45 -12.10 -0.52
CA ALA A 112 17.53 -11.12 -0.52
C ALA A 112 17.13 -9.80 -1.21
N LEU A 113 16.35 -9.89 -2.30
CA LEU A 113 15.85 -8.69 -2.99
C LEU A 113 14.88 -7.90 -2.10
N ILE A 114 13.94 -8.58 -1.43
CA ILE A 114 12.98 -7.93 -0.53
C ILE A 114 13.70 -7.27 0.67
N GLU A 115 14.77 -7.89 1.17
CA GLU A 115 15.53 -7.37 2.32
C GLU A 115 16.28 -6.06 2.01
N VAL A 116 16.72 -5.87 0.76
CA VAL A 116 17.52 -4.69 0.38
C VAL A 116 16.68 -3.54 -0.22
N THR A 117 15.40 -3.76 -0.48
CA THR A 117 14.49 -2.73 -1.03
C THR A 117 13.45 -2.28 -0.02
#